data_3bc15bdcbb71214c946a976d06ef9fb2
#
_entry.id   3bc15bdcbb71214c946a976d06ef9fb2
#
_cell.length_a   1.000
_cell.length_b   1.000
_cell.length_c   1.000
_cell.angle_alpha   90.00
_cell.angle_beta   90.00
_cell.angle_gamma   90.00
#
_symmetry.space_group_name_H-M   'P 1'
#
loop_
_entity.id
_entity.type
_entity.pdbx_description
1 polymer ?
#
loop_
_entity_poly.entity_id
_entity_poly.type
_entity_poly.pdbx_seq_one_letter_code
_entity_poly.pdbx_strand_id
1 'polypeptide(L)'
;MRAVDTNVLVRALMQDDAPQGRRAQACLSAQPVYVPVTVILELEWVLRSRYGYSPKAIADAMEKLAILENAVVGEQAAVVAAARKMRQGWDFADALHHALAAGCDDFATFDTTLSRRAGRDDSTAPPVIAI
;
A
#
# COMPACT_ATOMS: atom_id res chain seq x y z
N MET A 1 -3.32 -19.43 9.00
CA MET A 1 -3.20 -18.19 8.20
C MET A 1 -2.21 -18.43 7.07
N ARG A 2 -2.54 -17.97 5.88
CA ARG A 2 -1.71 -18.16 4.69
C ARG A 2 -1.19 -16.82 4.20
N ALA A 3 0.10 -16.69 3.99
CA ALA A 3 0.65 -15.52 3.31
C ALA A 3 0.42 -15.64 1.80
N VAL A 4 0.15 -14.52 1.15
CA VAL A 4 -0.07 -14.46 -0.30
C VAL A 4 0.88 -13.46 -0.94
N ASP A 5 1.25 -13.73 -2.19
CA ASP A 5 2.06 -12.80 -2.95
C ASP A 5 1.20 -11.85 -3.81
N THR A 6 1.86 -10.95 -4.49
CA THR A 6 1.22 -9.91 -5.28
C THR A 6 0.32 -10.47 -6.38
N ASN A 7 0.75 -11.51 -7.09
CA ASN A 7 -0.03 -12.04 -8.21
C ASN A 7 -1.34 -12.68 -7.77
N VAL A 8 -1.40 -13.25 -6.58
CA VAL A 8 -2.67 -13.76 -6.05
C VAL A 8 -3.69 -12.63 -5.93
N LEU A 9 -3.27 -11.49 -5.39
CA LEU A 9 -4.14 -10.31 -5.25
C LEU A 9 -4.53 -9.74 -6.61
N VAL A 10 -3.56 -9.61 -7.52
CA VAL A 10 -3.80 -9.08 -8.86
C VAL A 10 -4.80 -9.94 -9.63
N ARG A 11 -4.62 -11.26 -9.61
CA ARG A 11 -5.54 -12.18 -10.30
C ARG A 11 -6.94 -12.16 -9.70
N ALA A 12 -7.05 -12.06 -8.39
CA ALA A 12 -8.34 -11.95 -7.74
C ALA A 12 -9.05 -10.63 -8.05
N LEU A 13 -8.29 -9.55 -8.14
CA LEU A 13 -8.84 -8.20 -8.36
C LEU A 13 -9.17 -7.95 -9.83
N MET A 14 -8.30 -8.34 -10.77
CA MET A 14 -8.43 -7.98 -12.18
C MET A 14 -9.35 -8.90 -12.97
N GLN A 15 -9.40 -10.18 -12.67
CA GLN A 15 -10.21 -11.17 -13.38
C GLN A 15 -9.90 -11.26 -14.90
N ASP A 16 -8.71 -10.84 -15.32
CA ASP A 16 -8.27 -10.86 -16.72
C ASP A 16 -7.75 -12.23 -17.16
N ASP A 17 -7.52 -13.14 -16.22
CA ASP A 17 -7.22 -14.56 -16.46
C ASP A 17 -8.23 -15.35 -15.63
N ALA A 18 -9.29 -15.86 -16.29
CA ALA A 18 -10.41 -16.48 -15.59
C ALA A 18 -10.01 -17.72 -14.76
N PRO A 19 -9.17 -18.66 -15.26
CA PRO A 19 -8.73 -19.78 -14.45
C PRO A 19 -7.91 -19.37 -13.24
N GLN A 20 -6.95 -18.48 -13.41
CA GLN A 20 -6.13 -17.98 -12.31
C GLN A 20 -6.94 -17.11 -11.34
N GLY A 21 -7.85 -16.29 -11.84
CA GLY A 21 -8.74 -15.47 -11.02
C GLY A 21 -9.61 -16.33 -10.09
N ARG A 22 -10.17 -17.42 -10.59
CA ARG A 22 -10.94 -18.35 -9.75
C ARG A 22 -10.07 -19.02 -8.69
N ARG A 23 -8.86 -19.44 -9.05
CA ARG A 23 -7.92 -20.06 -8.11
C ARG A 23 -7.47 -19.06 -7.04
N ALA A 24 -7.22 -17.82 -7.42
CA ALA A 24 -6.86 -16.75 -6.49
C ALA A 24 -8.00 -16.47 -5.51
N GLN A 25 -9.22 -16.35 -5.99
CA GLN A 25 -10.38 -16.14 -5.12
C GLN A 25 -10.62 -17.31 -4.18
N ALA A 26 -10.49 -18.54 -4.67
CA ALA A 26 -10.59 -19.73 -3.83
C ALA A 26 -9.51 -19.72 -2.75
N CYS A 27 -8.29 -19.33 -3.08
CA CYS A 27 -7.20 -19.21 -2.12
C CYS A 27 -7.52 -18.18 -1.01
N LEU A 28 -8.01 -17.01 -1.42
CA LEU A 28 -8.33 -15.92 -0.46
C LEU A 28 -9.52 -16.26 0.43
N SER A 29 -10.43 -17.11 -0.04
CA SER A 29 -11.64 -17.49 0.71
C SER A 29 -11.44 -18.70 1.61
N ALA A 30 -10.42 -19.53 1.36
CA ALA A 30 -10.26 -20.81 2.04
C ALA A 30 -9.85 -20.69 3.51
N GLN A 31 -9.10 -19.67 3.86
CA GLN A 31 -8.64 -19.42 5.22
C GLN A 31 -8.19 -17.95 5.34
N PRO A 32 -7.98 -17.45 6.57
CA PRO A 32 -7.41 -16.10 6.74
C PRO A 32 -6.07 -15.95 6.05
N VAL A 33 -5.87 -14.80 5.42
CA VAL A 33 -4.66 -14.50 4.66
C VAL A 33 -3.87 -13.36 5.29
N TYR A 34 -2.56 -13.43 5.17
CA TYR A 34 -1.63 -12.37 5.54
C TYR A 34 -1.03 -11.78 4.28
N VAL A 35 -1.06 -10.45 4.19
CA VAL A 35 -0.49 -9.69 3.08
C VAL A 35 0.73 -8.91 3.59
N PRO A 36 1.95 -9.36 3.26
CA PRO A 36 3.15 -8.63 3.67
C PRO A 36 3.15 -7.18 3.15
N VAL A 37 3.73 -6.26 3.90
CA VAL A 37 3.81 -4.85 3.49
C VAL A 37 4.57 -4.68 2.17
N THR A 38 5.54 -5.53 1.90
CA THR A 38 6.28 -5.53 0.63
C THR A 38 5.38 -5.91 -0.55
N VAL A 39 4.42 -6.80 -0.32
CA VAL A 39 3.40 -7.15 -1.32
C VAL A 39 2.47 -5.96 -1.59
N ILE A 40 2.10 -5.23 -0.56
CA ILE A 40 1.32 -3.99 -0.72
C ILE A 40 2.06 -2.98 -1.59
N LEU A 41 3.35 -2.79 -1.35
CA LEU A 41 4.17 -1.85 -2.13
C LEU A 41 4.23 -2.27 -3.61
N GLU A 42 4.43 -3.56 -3.87
CA GLU A 42 4.46 -4.08 -5.23
C GLU A 42 3.08 -4.01 -5.90
N LEU A 43 2.01 -4.27 -5.16
CA LEU A 43 0.64 -4.19 -5.67
C LEU A 43 0.32 -2.77 -6.19
N GLU A 44 0.69 -1.74 -5.45
CA GLU A 44 0.53 -0.36 -5.92
C GLU A 44 1.25 -0.15 -7.24
N TRP A 45 2.49 -0.58 -7.34
CA TRP A 45 3.27 -0.43 -8.56
C TRP A 45 2.63 -1.16 -9.75
N VAL A 46 2.16 -2.39 -9.57
CA VAL A 46 1.50 -3.18 -10.62
C VAL A 46 0.20 -2.50 -11.07
N LEU A 47 -0.64 -2.08 -10.13
CA LEU A 47 -1.91 -1.42 -10.47
C LEU A 47 -1.68 -0.12 -11.25
N ARG A 48 -0.69 0.65 -10.87
CA ARG A 48 -0.33 1.91 -11.53
C ARG A 48 0.32 1.68 -12.88
N SER A 49 1.37 0.85 -12.94
CA SER A 49 2.24 0.73 -14.11
C SER A 49 1.69 -0.21 -15.18
N ARG A 50 1.00 -1.28 -14.79
CA ARG A 50 0.47 -2.28 -15.73
C ARG A 50 -1.00 -2.07 -16.06
N TYR A 51 -1.79 -1.60 -15.12
CA TYR A 51 -3.24 -1.46 -15.28
C TYR A 51 -3.71 -0.02 -15.35
N GLY A 52 -2.81 0.95 -15.20
CA GLY A 52 -3.13 2.37 -15.35
C GLY A 52 -4.12 2.92 -14.33
N TYR A 53 -4.18 2.32 -13.15
CA TYR A 53 -5.06 2.81 -12.10
C TYR A 53 -4.65 4.20 -11.63
N SER A 54 -5.64 5.05 -11.38
CA SER A 54 -5.42 6.36 -10.77
C SER A 54 -5.02 6.22 -9.30
N PRO A 55 -4.37 7.23 -8.72
CA PRO A 55 -4.07 7.25 -7.28
C PRO A 55 -5.30 7.00 -6.41
N LYS A 56 -6.44 7.61 -6.77
CA LYS A 56 -7.70 7.41 -6.06
C LYS A 56 -8.16 5.95 -6.11
N ALA A 57 -8.12 5.33 -7.28
CA ALA A 57 -8.54 3.93 -7.45
C ALA A 57 -7.64 2.98 -6.65
N ILE A 58 -6.33 3.24 -6.63
CA ILE A 58 -5.38 2.45 -5.86
C ILE A 58 -5.62 2.64 -4.36
N ALA A 59 -5.81 3.88 -3.91
CA ALA A 59 -6.12 4.17 -2.51
C ALA A 59 -7.40 3.46 -2.06
N ASP A 60 -8.45 3.45 -2.89
CA ASP A 60 -9.68 2.71 -2.63
C ASP A 60 -9.42 1.22 -2.46
N ALA A 61 -8.60 0.63 -3.34
CA ALA A 61 -8.26 -0.79 -3.28
C ALA A 61 -7.48 -1.14 -2.00
N MET A 62 -6.51 -0.29 -1.61
CA MET A 62 -5.73 -0.49 -0.40
C MET A 62 -6.58 -0.40 0.86
N GLU A 63 -7.46 0.58 0.92
CA GLU A 63 -8.36 0.77 2.07
C GLU A 63 -9.36 -0.38 2.20
N LYS A 64 -9.90 -0.87 1.09
CA LYS A 64 -10.78 -2.05 1.09
C LYS A 64 -10.05 -3.29 1.57
N LEU A 65 -8.83 -3.51 1.09
CA LEU A 65 -8.03 -4.65 1.51
C LEU A 65 -7.75 -4.61 3.01
N ALA A 66 -7.46 -3.43 3.54
CA ALA A 66 -7.15 -3.24 4.96
C ALA A 66 -8.31 -3.56 5.91
N ILE A 67 -9.56 -3.51 5.43
CA ILE A 67 -10.74 -3.79 6.24
C ILE A 67 -11.39 -5.15 5.94
N LEU A 68 -10.83 -5.94 5.03
CA LEU A 68 -11.36 -7.29 4.77
C LEU A 68 -11.25 -8.15 6.02
N GLU A 69 -12.35 -8.80 6.38
CA GLU A 69 -12.47 -9.55 7.63
C GLU A 69 -11.47 -10.69 7.74
N ASN A 70 -11.20 -11.40 6.64
CA ASN A 70 -10.29 -12.53 6.65
C ASN A 70 -8.89 -12.20 6.07
N ALA A 71 -8.53 -10.93 5.99
CA ALA A 71 -7.21 -10.50 5.57
C ALA A 71 -6.52 -9.67 6.66
N VAL A 72 -5.26 -9.98 6.90
CA VAL A 72 -4.39 -9.19 7.79
C VAL A 72 -3.31 -8.55 6.92
N VAL A 73 -3.35 -7.23 6.84
CA VAL A 73 -2.34 -6.45 6.12
C VAL A 73 -1.19 -6.13 7.07
N GLY A 74 0.02 -6.51 6.68
CA GLY A 74 1.20 -6.15 7.43
C GLY A 74 1.36 -4.63 7.50
N GLU A 75 1.71 -4.11 8.69
CA GLU A 75 1.85 -2.67 8.90
C GLU A 75 0.59 -1.89 8.49
N GLN A 76 -0.58 -2.39 8.86
CA GLN A 76 -1.87 -1.88 8.43
C GLN A 76 -2.02 -0.37 8.62
N ALA A 77 -1.64 0.16 9.78
CA ALA A 77 -1.78 1.58 10.07
C ALA A 77 -0.94 2.44 9.10
N ALA A 78 0.28 2.00 8.80
CA ALA A 78 1.16 2.68 7.85
C ALA A 78 0.60 2.62 6.41
N VAL A 79 0.05 1.48 6.02
CA VAL A 79 -0.58 1.31 4.69
C VAL A 79 -1.79 2.23 4.53
N VAL A 80 -2.66 2.27 5.52
CA VAL A 80 -3.85 3.16 5.49
C VAL A 80 -3.42 4.63 5.46
N ALA A 81 -2.42 5.01 6.26
CA ALA A 81 -1.89 6.38 6.25
C ALA A 81 -1.29 6.75 4.88
N ALA A 82 -0.52 5.84 4.28
CA ALA A 82 0.07 6.06 2.95
C ALA A 82 -1.00 6.17 1.86
N ALA A 83 -2.05 5.35 1.90
CA ALA A 83 -3.16 5.44 0.95
C ALA A 83 -3.86 6.80 1.04
N ARG A 84 -4.07 7.29 2.26
CA ARG A 84 -4.68 8.61 2.49
C ARG A 84 -3.81 9.74 1.92
N LYS A 85 -2.50 9.67 2.13
CA LYS A 85 -1.55 10.66 1.57
C LYS A 85 -1.49 10.58 0.06
N MET A 86 -1.59 9.40 -0.52
CA MET A 86 -1.64 9.26 -1.99
C MET A 86 -2.83 10.00 -2.59
N ARG A 87 -3.99 10.02 -1.92
CA ARG A 87 -5.14 10.84 -2.33
C ARG A 87 -4.81 12.33 -2.36
N GLN A 88 -3.87 12.76 -1.54
CA GLN A 88 -3.41 14.16 -1.44
C GLN A 88 -2.26 14.47 -2.41
N GLY A 89 -1.89 13.52 -3.25
CA GLY A 89 -0.85 13.72 -4.26
C GLY A 89 0.55 13.22 -3.90
N TRP A 90 0.71 12.53 -2.77
CA TRP A 90 1.99 11.91 -2.41
C TRP A 90 2.25 10.68 -3.28
N ASP A 91 3.52 10.43 -3.58
CA ASP A 91 3.93 9.13 -4.07
C ASP A 91 3.70 8.07 -2.97
N PHE A 92 3.11 6.93 -3.33
CA PHE A 92 2.75 5.92 -2.33
C PHE A 92 3.97 5.34 -1.62
N ALA A 93 5.02 5.02 -2.38
CA ALA A 93 6.25 4.48 -1.79
C ALA A 93 6.86 5.45 -0.77
N ASP A 94 6.96 6.74 -1.13
CA ASP A 94 7.46 7.76 -0.23
C ASP A 94 6.60 7.88 1.02
N ALA A 95 5.29 7.89 0.87
CA ALA A 95 4.36 7.97 1.99
C ALA A 95 4.50 6.75 2.92
N LEU A 96 4.66 5.57 2.34
CA LEU A 96 4.82 4.33 3.10
C LEU A 96 6.16 4.28 3.84
N HIS A 97 7.25 4.63 3.15
CA HIS A 97 8.58 4.73 3.79
C HIS A 97 8.54 5.67 4.99
N HIS A 98 7.93 6.83 4.83
CA HIS A 98 7.81 7.83 5.88
C HIS A 98 6.97 7.32 7.05
N ALA A 99 5.83 6.72 6.78
CA ALA A 99 4.96 6.15 7.82
C ALA A 99 5.64 5.02 8.60
N LEU A 100 6.43 4.19 7.91
CA LEU A 100 7.16 3.08 8.54
C LEU A 100 8.34 3.56 9.39
N ALA A 101 8.76 4.80 9.25
CA ALA A 101 9.83 5.40 10.04
C ALA A 101 9.36 5.98 11.38
N ALA A 102 8.10 5.74 11.76
CA ALA A 102 7.57 6.19 13.04
C ALA A 102 8.49 5.72 14.19
N GLY A 103 8.83 6.63 15.10
CA GLY A 103 9.77 6.35 16.18
C GLY A 103 11.22 6.70 15.87
N CYS A 104 11.55 7.03 14.62
CA CYS A 104 12.86 7.58 14.28
C CYS A 104 12.91 9.09 14.59
N ASP A 105 14.10 9.62 14.78
CA ASP A 105 14.28 11.05 15.09
C ASP A 105 13.94 11.93 13.87
N ASP A 106 14.34 11.48 12.69
CA ASP A 106 14.05 12.18 11.44
C ASP A 106 14.05 11.20 10.25
N PHE A 107 13.69 11.72 9.08
CA PHE A 107 13.71 11.00 7.81
C PHE A 107 14.48 11.86 6.79
N ALA A 108 15.69 11.44 6.46
CA ALA A 108 16.58 12.18 5.55
C ALA A 108 16.28 11.84 4.10
N THR A 109 16.21 12.86 3.24
CA THR A 109 15.96 12.69 1.82
C THR A 109 16.64 13.79 1.00
N PHE A 110 16.95 13.48 -0.26
CA PHE A 110 17.32 14.51 -1.25
C PHE A 110 16.09 15.14 -1.92
N ASP A 111 14.90 14.57 -1.72
CA ASP A 111 13.67 15.03 -2.38
C ASP A 111 13.08 16.23 -1.66
N THR A 112 13.24 17.41 -2.25
CA THR A 112 12.72 18.67 -1.70
C THR A 112 11.19 18.73 -1.74
N THR A 113 10.55 18.03 -2.69
CA THR A 113 9.09 17.96 -2.77
C THR A 113 8.54 17.18 -1.58
N LEU A 114 9.14 16.04 -1.26
CA LEU A 114 8.77 15.23 -0.09
C LEU A 114 8.94 16.03 1.20
N SER A 115 10.08 16.71 1.36
CA SER A 115 10.35 17.55 2.52
C SER A 115 9.29 18.63 2.72
N ARG A 116 8.88 19.29 1.64
CA ARG A 116 7.83 20.33 1.70
C ARG A 116 6.48 19.78 2.08
N ARG A 117 6.09 18.65 1.47
CA ARG A 117 4.80 18.00 1.75
C ARG A 117 4.73 17.55 3.20
N ALA A 118 5.78 16.91 3.70
CA ALA A 118 5.85 16.41 5.06
C ALA A 118 5.81 17.53 6.11
N GLY A 119 6.32 18.72 5.79
CA GLY A 119 6.27 19.89 6.68
C GLY A 119 4.87 20.40 6.96
N ARG A 120 3.85 19.91 6.24
CA ARG A 120 2.43 20.26 6.42
C ARG A 120 1.62 19.11 7.00
N ASP A 121 2.29 18.05 7.43
CA ASP A 121 1.66 16.81 7.84
C ASP A 121 1.63 16.70 9.36
N ASP A 122 0.45 16.41 9.92
CA ASP A 122 0.22 16.21 11.35
C ASP A 122 0.40 14.76 11.79
N SER A 123 1.00 13.92 10.95
CA SER A 123 1.17 12.50 11.26
C SER A 123 2.18 12.27 12.38
N THR A 124 2.13 11.08 12.98
CA THR A 124 3.10 10.62 13.97
C THR A 124 4.45 10.23 13.37
N ALA A 125 4.60 10.32 12.05
CA ALA A 125 5.84 10.06 11.36
C ALA A 125 6.88 11.17 11.65
N PRO A 126 8.18 10.87 11.55
CA PRO A 126 9.22 11.82 11.94
C PRO A 126 9.31 13.01 10.99
N PRO A 127 9.93 14.13 11.43
CA PRO A 127 10.23 15.23 10.52
C PRO A 127 11.05 14.77 9.34
N VAL A 128 10.77 15.32 8.16
CA VAL A 128 11.54 15.04 6.93
C VAL A 128 12.56 16.16 6.74
N ILE A 129 13.82 15.79 6.64
CA ILE A 129 14.92 16.73 6.42
C ILE A 129 15.51 16.51 5.02
N ALA A 130 15.60 17.59 4.24
CA ALA A 130 16.29 17.58 2.95
C ALA A 130 17.80 17.75 3.22
N ILE A 131 18.61 16.89 2.64
CA ILE A 131 20.07 16.93 2.80
C ILE A 131 20.77 17.27 1.48
#